data_e2677924af6508a343ad140f818231df
#
_entry.id   e2677924af6508a343ad140f818231df
#
_cell.length_a   1.000
_cell.length_b   1.000
_cell.length_c   1.000
_cell.angle_alpha   90.00
_cell.angle_beta   90.00
_cell.angle_gamma   90.00
#
_symmetry.space_group_name_H-M   'P 1'
#
loop_
_entity.id
_entity.type
_entity.pdbx_description
1 polymer ?
#
loop_
_entity_poly.entity_id
_entity_poly.type
_entity_poly.pdbx_seq_one_letter_code
_entity_poly.pdbx_strand_id
1 'polypeptide(L)'
;MTFAFNIDTVFQQVLSADNDVLRHIVKDDPLGEEESIAHDRDVIFAAGGYLGEGALANFLTERSNPVNRNRYIHNKFMLVDPLSDDPLVITGSANFSRPSQRTNDENMLILRGNTRVADIYFGEFMRVFDHHYARYLVRVLTDEGRSDPEAGYLKENTSDWLPPHFNPASYKSKRRRYFTSPKK
;
A
#
# COMPACT_ATOMS: atom_id res chain seq x y z
N MET A 1 -5.13 1.20 2.54
CA MET A 1 -5.99 1.99 1.63
C MET A 1 -5.70 1.58 0.19
N THR A 2 -6.72 1.39 -0.63
CA THR A 2 -6.59 1.09 -2.07
C THR A 2 -7.42 2.07 -2.88
N PHE A 3 -6.91 2.51 -4.05
CA PHE A 3 -7.64 3.41 -4.95
C PHE A 3 -7.01 3.44 -6.35
N ALA A 4 -7.82 3.86 -7.36
CA ALA A 4 -7.43 3.81 -8.76
C ALA A 4 -6.82 5.14 -9.28
N PHE A 5 -7.28 6.30 -8.80
CA PHE A 5 -6.95 7.60 -9.34
C PHE A 5 -6.28 8.51 -8.32
N ASN A 6 -5.92 9.73 -8.73
CA ASN A 6 -5.31 10.73 -7.84
C ASN A 6 -6.21 11.02 -6.63
N ILE A 7 -5.59 11.12 -5.46
CA ILE A 7 -6.27 11.37 -4.20
C ILE A 7 -6.66 12.84 -4.09
N ASP A 8 -7.85 13.12 -3.56
CA ASP A 8 -8.25 14.50 -3.21
C ASP A 8 -7.32 15.07 -2.12
N THR A 9 -7.15 16.39 -2.16
CA THR A 9 -6.29 17.15 -1.24
C THR A 9 -6.62 16.90 0.23
N VAL A 10 -7.88 16.63 0.56
CA VAL A 10 -8.30 16.31 1.93
C VAL A 10 -7.60 15.04 2.44
N PHE A 11 -7.56 13.99 1.60
CA PHE A 11 -6.84 12.76 1.98
C PHE A 11 -5.33 12.95 1.94
N GLN A 12 -4.81 13.71 0.96
CA GLN A 12 -3.38 14.03 0.91
C GLN A 12 -2.92 14.71 2.21
N GLN A 13 -3.66 15.69 2.71
CA GLN A 13 -3.36 16.38 3.96
C GLN A 13 -3.32 15.43 5.16
N VAL A 14 -4.29 14.51 5.26
CA VAL A 14 -4.34 13.53 6.35
C VAL A 14 -3.22 12.49 6.22
N LEU A 15 -2.96 12.04 5.00
CA LEU A 15 -1.95 11.01 4.74
C LEU A 15 -0.52 11.55 4.81
N SER A 16 -0.31 12.84 4.61
CA SER A 16 1.00 13.50 4.75
C SER A 16 1.27 14.04 6.15
N ALA A 17 0.26 14.05 7.03
CA ALA A 17 0.47 14.47 8.40
C ALA A 17 1.39 13.49 9.14
N ASP A 18 2.52 13.98 9.67
CA ASP A 18 3.41 13.18 10.51
C ASP A 18 2.74 12.95 11.87
N ASN A 19 2.20 11.75 12.06
CA ASN A 19 1.48 11.38 13.27
C ASN A 19 1.85 9.99 13.78
N ASP A 20 3.00 9.46 13.37
CA ASP A 20 3.50 8.13 13.75
C ASP A 20 2.57 6.96 13.41
N VAL A 21 1.55 7.17 12.59
CA VAL A 21 0.62 6.11 12.15
C VAL A 21 1.22 5.33 11.00
N LEU A 22 1.27 4.02 11.16
CA LEU A 22 1.71 3.12 10.10
C LEU A 22 0.67 3.05 8.99
N ARG A 23 1.05 3.44 7.77
CA ARG A 23 0.16 3.52 6.61
C ARG A 23 0.65 2.63 5.48
N HIS A 24 -0.25 1.85 4.91
CA HIS A 24 -0.01 1.05 3.71
C HIS A 24 -0.96 1.52 2.63
N ILE A 25 -0.41 1.90 1.48
CA ILE A 25 -1.17 2.48 0.37
C ILE A 25 -0.88 1.69 -0.90
N VAL A 26 -1.94 1.31 -1.61
CA VAL A 26 -1.84 0.74 -2.96
C VAL A 26 -2.62 1.64 -3.91
N LYS A 27 -1.94 2.11 -4.94
CA LYS A 27 -2.51 2.93 -6.02
C LYS A 27 -2.24 2.27 -7.35
N ASP A 28 -3.13 2.47 -8.32
CA ASP A 28 -2.96 1.92 -9.66
C ASP A 28 -1.76 2.53 -10.40
N ASP A 29 -1.73 3.85 -10.49
CA ASP A 29 -0.65 4.57 -11.18
C ASP A 29 0.55 4.86 -10.28
N PRO A 30 1.75 5.07 -10.86
CA PRO A 30 2.89 5.62 -10.15
C PRO A 30 2.55 6.95 -9.47
N LEU A 31 3.33 7.29 -8.45
CA LEU A 31 3.19 8.56 -7.76
C LEU A 31 3.36 9.73 -8.72
N GLY A 32 2.40 10.67 -8.66
CA GLY A 32 2.48 11.98 -9.27
C GLY A 32 2.60 13.03 -8.18
N GLU A 33 1.57 13.84 -8.03
CA GLU A 33 1.51 14.91 -7.02
C GLU A 33 1.56 14.42 -5.56
N GLU A 34 1.33 13.11 -5.33
CA GLU A 34 1.37 12.48 -3.99
C GLU A 34 2.76 12.01 -3.57
N GLU A 35 3.81 12.38 -4.28
CA GLU A 35 5.19 11.97 -3.98
C GLU A 35 5.60 12.30 -2.54
N SER A 36 5.10 13.42 -2.00
CA SER A 36 5.35 13.81 -0.60
C SER A 36 4.85 12.78 0.42
N ILE A 37 3.78 12.05 0.11
CA ILE A 37 3.24 11.01 1.00
C ILE A 37 4.18 9.80 1.05
N ALA A 38 4.83 9.46 -0.05
CA ALA A 38 5.73 8.31 -0.13
C ALA A 38 7.06 8.55 0.58
N HIS A 39 7.43 9.78 0.83
CA HIS A 39 8.65 10.13 1.56
C HIS A 39 8.49 10.07 3.08
N ASP A 40 7.27 9.94 3.59
CA ASP A 40 7.05 9.71 5.02
C ASP A 40 7.55 8.30 5.40
N ARG A 41 8.43 8.24 6.40
CA ARG A 41 9.02 6.98 6.90
C ARG A 41 8.00 5.96 7.41
N ASP A 42 6.79 6.39 7.76
CA ASP A 42 5.72 5.56 8.30
C ASP A 42 4.69 5.13 7.22
N VAL A 43 4.93 5.54 5.98
CA VAL A 43 4.13 5.17 4.82
C VAL A 43 4.84 4.12 3.97
N ILE A 44 4.16 3.04 3.64
CA ILE A 44 4.57 2.14 2.56
C ILE A 44 3.61 2.27 1.40
N PHE A 45 4.18 2.58 0.27
CA PHE A 45 3.47 2.75 -0.98
C PHE A 45 3.77 1.61 -1.95
N ALA A 46 2.75 1.17 -2.66
CA ALA A 46 2.88 0.26 -3.79
C ALA A 46 2.07 0.79 -4.98
N ALA A 47 2.68 0.78 -6.16
CA ALA A 47 2.00 1.10 -7.42
C ALA A 47 1.63 -0.17 -8.18
N GLY A 48 0.43 -0.22 -8.74
CA GLY A 48 -0.13 -1.40 -9.40
C GLY A 48 0.09 -1.50 -10.90
N GLY A 49 0.05 -0.41 -11.62
CA GLY A 49 -0.03 -0.35 -13.08
C GLY A 49 1.27 -0.60 -13.84
N TYR A 50 2.23 -1.39 -13.33
CA TYR A 50 3.56 -1.40 -13.87
C TYR A 50 3.90 -2.58 -14.78
N LEU A 51 4.31 -2.26 -16.01
CA LEU A 51 4.88 -3.17 -16.99
C LEU A 51 6.38 -2.87 -17.12
N GLY A 52 7.22 -3.81 -16.64
CA GLY A 52 8.68 -3.68 -16.81
C GLY A 52 9.15 -4.17 -18.16
N GLU A 53 10.25 -3.59 -18.64
CA GLU A 53 11.05 -4.12 -19.76
C GLU A 53 12.34 -4.74 -19.19
N GLY A 54 12.88 -5.74 -19.89
CA GLY A 54 14.16 -6.36 -19.53
C GLY A 54 14.03 -7.78 -18.95
N ALA A 55 15.09 -8.24 -18.28
CA ALA A 55 15.23 -9.64 -17.84
C ALA A 55 14.13 -10.12 -16.86
N LEU A 56 13.55 -9.19 -16.09
CA LEU A 56 12.48 -9.47 -15.15
C LEU A 56 11.08 -9.16 -15.72
N ALA A 57 10.97 -8.82 -17.01
CA ALA A 57 9.70 -8.43 -17.63
C ALA A 57 8.58 -9.46 -17.39
N ASN A 58 8.88 -10.74 -17.46
CA ASN A 58 7.89 -11.81 -17.22
C ASN A 58 7.38 -11.84 -15.78
N PHE A 59 8.20 -11.48 -14.80
CA PHE A 59 7.82 -11.38 -13.39
C PHE A 59 7.05 -10.09 -13.12
N LEU A 60 7.47 -9.00 -13.74
CA LEU A 60 6.90 -7.67 -13.54
C LEU A 60 5.61 -7.45 -14.36
N THR A 61 5.43 -8.26 -15.42
CA THR A 61 4.28 -8.11 -16.33
C THR A 61 3.07 -8.88 -15.81
N GLU A 62 1.99 -8.15 -15.56
CA GLU A 62 0.68 -8.75 -15.32
C GLU A 62 0.12 -9.34 -16.63
N ARG A 63 -0.28 -10.62 -16.59
CA ARG A 63 -1.00 -11.22 -17.72
C ARG A 63 -2.41 -10.64 -17.78
N SER A 64 -2.70 -9.85 -18.81
CA SER A 64 -4.06 -9.38 -19.05
C SER A 64 -4.94 -10.47 -19.65
N ASN A 65 -6.19 -10.48 -19.25
CA ASN A 65 -7.21 -11.13 -20.04
C ASN A 65 -7.27 -10.46 -21.43
N PRO A 66 -7.13 -11.20 -22.56
CA PRO A 66 -7.15 -10.62 -23.90
C PRO A 66 -8.48 -9.90 -24.23
N VAL A 67 -9.54 -10.20 -23.50
CA VAL A 67 -10.86 -9.57 -23.66
C VAL A 67 -10.99 -8.26 -22.89
N ASN A 68 -10.20 -8.07 -21.84
CA ASN A 68 -10.27 -6.88 -21.00
C ASN A 68 -8.88 -6.22 -20.90
N ARG A 69 -8.70 -5.13 -21.61
CA ARG A 69 -7.42 -4.38 -21.64
C ARG A 69 -7.19 -3.51 -20.39
N ASN A 70 -8.19 -3.41 -19.52
CA ASN A 70 -8.09 -2.62 -18.29
C ASN A 70 -7.37 -3.43 -17.23
N ARG A 71 -6.15 -2.99 -16.92
CA ARG A 71 -5.26 -3.58 -15.93
C ARG A 71 -5.02 -2.56 -14.83
N TYR A 72 -6.01 -2.34 -13.96
CA TYR A 72 -5.82 -1.39 -12.90
C TYR A 72 -6.48 -1.86 -11.60
N ILE A 73 -5.92 -1.41 -10.52
CA ILE A 73 -6.50 -1.60 -9.20
C ILE A 73 -7.76 -0.76 -9.12
N HIS A 74 -8.90 -1.40 -9.06
CA HIS A 74 -10.19 -0.72 -9.00
C HIS A 74 -10.90 -0.86 -7.66
N ASN A 75 -10.26 -1.49 -6.71
CA ASN A 75 -10.72 -1.59 -5.33
C ASN A 75 -10.74 -0.20 -4.69
N LYS A 76 -11.78 0.06 -3.91
CA LYS A 76 -11.99 1.33 -3.24
C LYS A 76 -12.38 1.04 -1.81
N PHE A 77 -11.37 0.91 -0.94
CA PHE A 77 -11.61 0.77 0.49
C PHE A 77 -10.45 1.31 1.32
N MET A 78 -10.77 1.71 2.53
CA MET A 78 -9.81 2.12 3.54
C MET A 78 -10.10 1.37 4.83
N LEU A 79 -9.04 0.93 5.48
CA LEU A 79 -9.08 0.30 6.79
C LEU A 79 -8.38 1.21 7.79
N VAL A 80 -8.98 1.38 8.96
CA VAL A 80 -8.34 2.03 10.11
C VAL A 80 -8.35 1.03 11.24
N ASP A 81 -7.18 0.81 11.83
CA ASP A 81 -6.94 -0.12 12.92
C ASP A 81 -7.57 -1.50 12.74
N PRO A 82 -7.35 -2.16 11.57
CA PRO A 82 -8.08 -3.39 11.22
C PRO A 82 -7.85 -4.56 12.18
N LEU A 83 -6.77 -4.51 12.97
CA LEU A 83 -6.43 -5.55 13.96
C LEU A 83 -6.88 -5.19 15.40
N SER A 84 -7.58 -4.08 15.59
CA SER A 84 -8.13 -3.67 16.89
C SER A 84 -9.51 -4.31 17.15
N ASP A 85 -10.02 -4.10 18.36
CA ASP A 85 -11.37 -4.54 18.74
C ASP A 85 -12.46 -3.60 18.19
N ASP A 86 -12.10 -2.39 17.75
CA ASP A 86 -13.00 -1.40 17.13
C ASP A 86 -12.49 -0.95 15.75
N PRO A 87 -12.35 -1.87 14.78
CA PRO A 87 -11.84 -1.57 13.46
C PRO A 87 -12.86 -0.75 12.65
N LEU A 88 -12.34 0.05 11.69
CA LEU A 88 -13.16 0.78 10.74
C LEU A 88 -12.87 0.30 9.33
N VAL A 89 -13.92 -0.06 8.60
CA VAL A 89 -13.89 -0.38 7.17
C VAL A 89 -14.73 0.65 6.41
N ILE A 90 -14.11 1.35 5.47
CA ILE A 90 -14.77 2.29 4.57
C ILE A 90 -14.66 1.73 3.17
N THR A 91 -15.80 1.51 2.50
CA THR A 91 -15.86 0.94 1.15
C THR A 91 -17.06 1.48 0.38
N GLY A 92 -17.07 1.31 -0.94
CA GLY A 92 -18.17 1.74 -1.80
C GLY A 92 -17.74 1.93 -3.25
N SER A 93 -18.51 2.69 -4.01
CA SER A 93 -18.21 3.01 -5.41
C SER A 93 -17.23 4.17 -5.53
N ALA A 94 -17.16 5.04 -4.53
CA ALA A 94 -16.36 6.26 -4.55
C ALA A 94 -14.85 5.97 -4.56
N ASN A 95 -14.14 6.51 -5.55
CA ASN A 95 -12.70 6.70 -5.43
C ASN A 95 -12.42 7.79 -4.39
N PHE A 96 -11.21 7.81 -3.85
CA PHE A 96 -10.79 8.88 -2.93
C PHE A 96 -10.35 10.15 -3.68
N SER A 97 -10.89 10.35 -4.87
CA SER A 97 -10.59 11.44 -5.79
C SER A 97 -11.59 12.59 -5.67
N ARG A 98 -11.18 13.79 -6.09
CA ARG A 98 -12.04 14.97 -6.06
C ARG A 98 -13.36 14.79 -6.83
N PRO A 99 -13.39 14.21 -8.05
CA PRO A 99 -14.67 13.97 -8.74
C PRO A 99 -15.62 13.09 -7.96
N SER A 100 -15.12 11.98 -7.39
CA SER A 100 -15.96 11.05 -6.63
C SER A 100 -16.51 11.65 -5.33
N GLN A 101 -15.86 12.69 -4.80
CA GLN A 101 -16.33 13.35 -3.57
C GLN A 101 -17.27 14.52 -3.81
N ARG A 102 -17.29 15.11 -5.02
CA ARG A 102 -17.96 16.39 -5.24
C ARG A 102 -18.94 16.41 -6.40
N THR A 103 -18.76 15.55 -7.39
CA THR A 103 -19.51 15.65 -8.66
C THR A 103 -20.16 14.34 -9.12
N ASN A 104 -19.68 13.21 -8.67
CA ASN A 104 -20.26 11.92 -9.03
C ASN A 104 -21.35 11.52 -8.03
N ASP A 105 -22.32 10.75 -8.50
CA ASP A 105 -23.26 10.03 -7.64
C ASP A 105 -22.61 8.74 -7.17
N GLU A 106 -22.22 8.71 -5.90
CA GLU A 106 -21.47 7.61 -5.30
C GLU A 106 -22.15 7.08 -4.04
N ASN A 107 -21.88 5.83 -3.71
CA ASN A 107 -22.25 5.27 -2.43
C ASN A 107 -21.02 5.01 -1.56
N MET A 108 -21.23 5.04 -0.25
CA MET A 108 -20.18 4.72 0.73
C MET A 108 -20.82 3.98 1.91
N LEU A 109 -20.15 2.92 2.35
CA LEU A 109 -20.48 2.18 3.55
C LEU A 109 -19.35 2.39 4.56
N ILE A 110 -19.72 2.65 5.80
CA ILE A 110 -18.81 2.75 6.94
C ILE A 110 -19.23 1.68 7.93
N LEU A 111 -18.37 0.66 8.13
CA LEU A 111 -18.60 -0.41 9.08
C LEU A 111 -17.60 -0.26 10.23
N ARG A 112 -18.13 -0.12 11.44
CA ARG A 112 -17.32 0.04 12.65
C ARG A 112 -17.52 -1.12 13.59
N GLY A 113 -16.44 -1.56 14.25
CA GLY A 113 -16.46 -2.58 15.30
C GLY A 113 -16.72 -4.00 14.81
N ASN A 114 -16.82 -4.24 13.50
CA ASN A 114 -17.01 -5.57 12.97
C ASN A 114 -15.67 -6.21 12.59
N THR A 115 -15.06 -6.90 13.54
CA THR A 115 -13.74 -7.53 13.40
C THR A 115 -13.71 -8.57 12.28
N ARG A 116 -14.79 -9.34 12.09
CA ARG A 116 -14.88 -10.34 11.03
C ARG A 116 -14.81 -9.71 9.63
N VAL A 117 -15.55 -8.63 9.42
CA VAL A 117 -15.51 -7.89 8.15
C VAL A 117 -14.14 -7.24 7.96
N ALA A 118 -13.58 -6.66 9.01
CA ALA A 118 -12.26 -6.07 8.97
C ALA A 118 -11.16 -7.10 8.61
N ASP A 119 -11.22 -8.30 9.17
CA ASP A 119 -10.30 -9.40 8.86
C ASP A 119 -10.36 -9.82 7.39
N ILE A 120 -11.57 -9.90 6.81
CA ILE A 120 -11.76 -10.24 5.39
C ILE A 120 -11.15 -9.15 4.50
N TYR A 121 -11.47 -7.89 4.75
CA TYR A 121 -10.93 -6.77 3.98
C TYR A 121 -9.42 -6.62 4.16
N PHE A 122 -8.91 -6.88 5.37
CA PHE A 122 -7.49 -6.83 5.66
C PHE A 122 -6.72 -7.95 4.93
N GLY A 123 -7.25 -9.17 4.92
CA GLY A 123 -6.69 -10.27 4.15
C GLY A 123 -6.62 -9.96 2.66
N GLU A 124 -7.69 -9.41 2.08
CA GLU A 124 -7.70 -8.98 0.67
C GLU A 124 -6.74 -7.79 0.43
N PHE A 125 -6.68 -6.84 1.34
CA PHE A 125 -5.71 -5.76 1.25
C PHE A 125 -4.27 -6.28 1.19
N MET A 126 -3.89 -7.17 2.11
CA MET A 126 -2.55 -7.73 2.15
C MET A 126 -2.22 -8.52 0.89
N ARG A 127 -3.18 -9.29 0.38
CA ARG A 127 -3.01 -10.03 -0.89
C ARG A 127 -2.69 -9.09 -2.05
N VAL A 128 -3.44 -8.00 -2.19
CA VAL A 128 -3.23 -7.00 -3.25
C VAL A 128 -1.92 -6.25 -3.02
N PHE A 129 -1.68 -5.82 -1.78
CA PHE A 129 -0.51 -5.04 -1.41
C PHE A 129 0.78 -5.82 -1.65
N ASP A 130 0.91 -7.04 -1.13
CA ASP A 130 2.12 -7.85 -1.27
C ASP A 130 2.41 -8.19 -2.73
N HIS A 131 1.36 -8.46 -3.53
CA HIS A 131 1.48 -8.71 -4.95
C HIS A 131 2.11 -7.53 -5.71
N HIS A 132 1.66 -6.31 -5.45
CA HIS A 132 2.16 -5.12 -6.12
C HIS A 132 3.45 -4.57 -5.51
N TYR A 133 3.58 -4.65 -4.19
CA TYR A 133 4.73 -4.09 -3.47
C TYR A 133 6.04 -4.77 -3.85
N ALA A 134 6.06 -6.08 -3.95
CA ALA A 134 7.26 -6.82 -4.36
C ALA A 134 7.74 -6.37 -5.76
N ARG A 135 6.81 -6.19 -6.71
CA ARG A 135 7.12 -5.74 -8.07
C ARG A 135 7.56 -4.29 -8.11
N TYR A 136 6.89 -3.44 -7.37
CA TYR A 136 7.22 -2.02 -7.23
C TYR A 136 8.64 -1.82 -6.70
N LEU A 137 9.03 -2.57 -5.65
CA LEU A 137 10.38 -2.50 -5.08
C LEU A 137 11.46 -2.90 -6.09
N VAL A 138 11.27 -3.99 -6.81
CA VAL A 138 12.24 -4.44 -7.82
C VAL A 138 12.46 -3.34 -8.85
N ARG A 139 11.40 -2.67 -9.28
CA ARG A 139 11.48 -1.56 -10.20
C ARG A 139 12.23 -0.36 -9.65
N VAL A 140 11.83 0.13 -8.47
CA VAL A 140 12.48 1.30 -7.84
C VAL A 140 13.97 1.08 -7.69
N LEU A 141 14.38 -0.12 -7.28
CA LEU A 141 15.79 -0.48 -7.17
C LEU A 141 16.50 -0.51 -8.52
N THR A 142 15.80 -0.86 -9.61
CA THR A 142 16.36 -0.90 -10.96
C THR A 142 16.46 0.50 -11.56
N ASP A 143 15.40 1.31 -11.46
CA ASP A 143 15.31 2.64 -12.08
C ASP A 143 16.24 3.67 -11.40
N GLU A 144 16.44 3.57 -10.10
CA GLU A 144 17.29 4.49 -9.33
C GLU A 144 18.80 4.23 -9.54
N GLY A 145 19.17 3.29 -10.42
CA GLY A 145 20.59 2.92 -10.62
C GLY A 145 21.26 2.41 -9.35
N ARG A 146 20.49 2.10 -8.32
CA ARG A 146 20.93 1.43 -7.09
C ARG A 146 21.16 -0.03 -7.40
N SER A 147 22.06 -0.28 -8.32
CA SER A 147 22.54 -1.63 -8.62
C SER A 147 23.53 -2.09 -7.55
N ASP A 148 23.08 -2.12 -6.30
CA ASP A 148 23.69 -3.04 -5.37
C ASP A 148 23.21 -4.44 -5.84
N PRO A 149 24.09 -5.25 -6.45
CA PRO A 149 23.71 -6.58 -6.95
C PRO A 149 23.13 -7.45 -5.85
N GLU A 150 23.40 -7.10 -4.60
CA GLU A 150 22.97 -7.84 -3.41
C GLU A 150 21.68 -7.28 -2.76
N ALA A 151 21.18 -6.13 -3.22
CA ALA A 151 19.97 -5.53 -2.61
C ALA A 151 18.71 -6.39 -2.72
N GLY A 152 18.65 -7.28 -3.71
CA GLY A 152 17.56 -8.23 -3.93
C GLY A 152 17.69 -9.56 -3.19
N TYR A 153 18.83 -9.83 -2.56
CA TYR A 153 19.08 -11.10 -1.86
C TYR A 153 18.83 -10.99 -0.37
N LEU A 154 18.50 -12.13 0.24
CA LEU A 154 18.43 -12.24 1.69
C LEU A 154 19.84 -12.13 2.27
N LYS A 155 20.00 -11.26 3.25
CA LYS A 155 21.28 -11.08 3.95
C LYS A 155 21.52 -12.27 4.87
N GLU A 156 22.70 -12.88 4.76
CA GLU A 156 23.05 -14.09 5.51
C GLU A 156 23.31 -13.80 7.00
N ASN A 157 23.99 -12.68 7.30
CA ASN A 157 24.37 -12.36 8.67
C ASN A 157 23.24 -11.61 9.40
N THR A 158 22.93 -12.04 10.60
CA THR A 158 21.92 -11.38 11.46
C THR A 158 22.28 -9.95 11.80
N SER A 159 23.57 -9.62 11.90
CA SER A 159 24.05 -8.24 12.11
C SER A 159 23.60 -7.26 11.03
N ASP A 160 23.34 -7.73 9.81
CA ASP A 160 23.08 -6.89 8.66
C ASP A 160 21.60 -6.56 8.48
N TRP A 161 20.72 -7.45 8.94
CA TRP A 161 19.26 -7.28 8.76
C TRP A 161 18.47 -7.12 10.06
N LEU A 162 18.96 -7.67 11.18
CA LEU A 162 18.21 -7.72 12.43
C LEU A 162 18.07 -6.34 13.12
N PRO A 163 19.12 -5.47 13.21
CA PRO A 163 19.05 -4.25 14.00
C PRO A 163 17.88 -3.34 13.67
N PRO A 164 17.49 -3.11 12.39
CA PRO A 164 16.35 -2.26 12.07
C PRO A 164 15.01 -2.78 12.62
N HIS A 165 14.87 -4.10 12.85
CA HIS A 165 13.64 -4.67 13.40
C HIS A 165 13.44 -4.39 14.89
N PHE A 166 14.48 -3.96 15.59
CA PHE A 166 14.45 -3.64 17.02
C PHE A 166 14.73 -2.17 17.34
N ASN A 167 15.13 -1.38 16.35
CA ASN A 167 15.25 0.06 16.51
C ASN A 167 13.86 0.72 16.57
N PRO A 168 13.45 1.36 17.68
CA PRO A 168 12.12 1.95 17.83
C PRO A 168 11.75 2.98 16.75
N ALA A 169 12.75 3.70 16.22
CA ALA A 169 12.55 4.69 15.17
C ALA A 169 12.39 4.07 13.76
N SER A 170 12.70 2.78 13.63
CA SER A 170 12.62 2.10 12.34
C SER A 170 11.19 1.66 12.02
N TYR A 171 10.79 1.88 10.77
CA TYR A 171 9.57 1.31 10.19
C TYR A 171 9.46 -0.22 10.43
N LYS A 172 10.54 -0.97 10.23
CA LYS A 172 10.54 -2.44 10.44
C LYS A 172 10.18 -2.82 11.88
N SER A 173 10.64 -2.03 12.86
CA SER A 173 10.28 -2.20 14.26
C SER A 173 8.82 -1.86 14.54
N LYS A 174 8.30 -0.77 13.96
CA LYS A 174 6.89 -0.39 14.07
C LYS A 174 5.99 -1.47 13.49
N ARG A 175 6.29 -1.94 12.27
CA ARG A 175 5.56 -3.04 11.62
C ARG A 175 5.57 -4.30 12.47
N ARG A 176 6.74 -4.73 12.95
CA ARG A 176 6.85 -5.91 13.82
C ARG A 176 5.95 -5.79 15.04
N ARG A 177 6.01 -4.67 15.76
CA ARG A 177 5.21 -4.45 16.96
C ARG A 177 3.71 -4.45 16.67
N TYR A 178 3.30 -3.84 15.57
CA TYR A 178 1.90 -3.80 15.15
C TYR A 178 1.31 -5.21 14.97
N PHE A 179 2.05 -6.09 14.29
CA PHE A 179 1.58 -7.45 14.00
C PHE A 179 1.77 -8.44 15.17
N THR A 180 2.67 -8.16 16.10
CA THR A 180 2.99 -9.09 17.20
C THR A 180 2.45 -8.65 18.56
N SER A 181 1.95 -7.42 18.68
CA SER A 181 1.33 -6.98 19.94
C SER A 181 0.04 -7.73 20.18
N PRO A 182 -0.19 -8.23 21.40
CA PRO A 182 -1.49 -8.79 21.75
C PRO A 182 -2.58 -7.75 21.52
N LYS A 183 -3.68 -8.18 20.93
CA LYS A 183 -4.88 -7.33 20.81
C LYS A 183 -5.25 -6.86 22.22
N LYS A 184 -5.38 -5.57 22.42
CA LYS A 184 -5.87 -4.97 23.65
C LYS A 184 -7.37 -4.99 23.66
#